data_2daf46f302e63501d27055025f03d1e9
#
_entry.id   2daf46f302e63501d27055025f03d1e9
#
_cell.length_a   1.000
_cell.length_b   1.000
_cell.length_c   1.000
_cell.angle_alpha   90.00
_cell.angle_beta   90.00
_cell.angle_gamma   90.00
#
_symmetry.space_group_name_H-M   'P 1'
#
loop_
_entity.id
_entity.type
_entity.pdbx_description
1 polymer ?
#
loop_
_entity_poly.entity_id
_entity_poly.type
_entity_poly.pdbx_seq_one_letter_code
_entity_poly.pdbx_strand_id
1 'polypeptide(L)'
;MKATIIGTGSYIPEYILTNQELSTMVETDDEWIVTRTGISERRIQKSGDVADMAVNAALKALDNAGINSEDIDLIIAATSTPDYLFPNCSSIIQKNTGAINAVCFDISAACSGFIMALSAAKAYIEAGMYKKVLIVCSEKMSGITDWKDRSTCILFGDGAGACVVESSEQELSLIHISEPTRRTPIS
;
A
#
# COMPACT_ATOMS: atom_id res chain seq x y z
N MET A 1 1.74 -3.80 -26.14
CA MET A 1 2.43 -3.80 -24.81
C MET A 1 1.40 -4.17 -23.76
N LYS A 2 1.79 -4.94 -22.76
CA LYS A 2 0.96 -5.32 -21.60
C LYS A 2 1.64 -4.82 -20.34
N ALA A 3 0.87 -4.56 -19.30
CA ALA A 3 1.40 -4.15 -17.99
C ALA A 3 1.63 -5.38 -17.11
N THR A 4 2.83 -5.51 -16.55
CA THR A 4 3.24 -6.63 -15.70
C THR A 4 3.83 -6.12 -14.40
N ILE A 5 3.41 -6.67 -13.26
CA ILE A 5 4.04 -6.40 -11.97
C ILE A 5 5.36 -7.19 -11.92
N ILE A 6 6.47 -6.48 -11.73
CA ILE A 6 7.82 -7.06 -11.71
C ILE A 6 8.48 -7.04 -10.33
N GLY A 7 7.93 -6.29 -9.38
CA GLY A 7 8.42 -6.25 -8.01
C GLY A 7 7.37 -5.74 -7.06
N THR A 8 7.43 -6.17 -5.80
CA THR A 8 6.53 -5.76 -4.74
C THR A 8 7.30 -5.43 -3.47
N GLY A 9 6.75 -4.54 -2.65
CA GLY A 9 7.32 -4.17 -1.36
C GLY A 9 6.23 -3.80 -0.37
N SER A 10 6.54 -3.93 0.91
CA SER A 10 5.61 -3.57 1.98
C SER A 10 6.34 -2.94 3.15
N TYR A 11 5.62 -2.11 3.89
CA TYR A 11 6.02 -1.62 5.19
C TYR A 11 4.90 -1.86 6.19
N ILE A 12 5.23 -2.52 7.28
CA ILE A 12 4.33 -2.81 8.39
C ILE A 12 4.93 -2.16 9.63
N PRO A 13 4.21 -1.26 10.33
CA PRO A 13 4.67 -0.65 11.58
C PRO A 13 5.03 -1.69 12.64
N GLU A 14 6.02 -1.38 13.46
CA GLU A 14 6.51 -2.31 14.49
C GLU A 14 5.55 -2.44 15.67
N TYR A 15 4.89 -1.33 16.07
CA TYR A 15 4.02 -1.33 17.22
C TYR A 15 2.74 -2.13 16.96
N ILE A 16 2.49 -3.06 17.88
CA ILE A 16 1.30 -3.92 17.88
C ILE A 16 0.33 -3.40 18.93
N LEU A 17 -0.85 -2.97 18.51
CA LEU A 17 -1.96 -2.68 19.40
C LEU A 17 -2.86 -3.92 19.47
N THR A 18 -2.80 -4.64 20.59
CA THR A 18 -3.61 -5.83 20.84
C THR A 18 -5.05 -5.47 21.24
N ASN A 19 -5.97 -6.44 21.12
CA ASN A 19 -7.33 -6.26 21.62
C ASN A 19 -7.35 -6.04 23.13
N GLN A 20 -6.45 -6.69 23.89
CA GLN A 20 -6.33 -6.50 25.32
C GLN A 20 -5.91 -5.05 25.68
N GLU A 21 -4.95 -4.48 24.96
CA GLU A 21 -4.56 -3.08 25.16
C GLU A 21 -5.72 -2.14 24.77
N LEU A 22 -6.40 -2.41 23.65
CA LEU A 22 -7.53 -1.60 23.21
C LEU A 22 -8.68 -1.59 24.22
N SER A 23 -8.91 -2.71 24.94
CA SER A 23 -9.93 -2.80 26.00
C SER A 23 -9.66 -1.88 27.22
N THR A 24 -8.44 -1.37 27.33
CA THR A 24 -8.12 -0.32 28.34
C THR A 24 -8.54 1.08 27.90
N MET A 25 -8.80 1.28 26.62
CA MET A 25 -9.11 2.58 26.00
C MET A 25 -10.60 2.77 25.74
N VAL A 26 -11.31 1.68 25.43
CA VAL A 26 -12.72 1.68 25.09
C VAL A 26 -13.39 0.41 25.64
N GLU A 27 -14.69 0.48 25.97
CA GLU A 27 -15.44 -0.66 26.50
C GLU A 27 -15.61 -1.76 25.45
N THR A 28 -14.69 -2.74 25.44
CA THR A 28 -14.64 -3.90 24.53
C THR A 28 -13.84 -5.04 25.15
N ASP A 29 -13.82 -6.19 24.49
CA ASP A 29 -12.96 -7.34 24.83
C ASP A 29 -12.52 -8.10 23.57
N ASP A 30 -11.56 -9.01 23.73
CA ASP A 30 -11.00 -9.78 22.63
C ASP A 30 -12.04 -10.68 21.94
N GLU A 31 -12.89 -11.36 22.71
CA GLU A 31 -13.93 -12.25 22.17
C GLU A 31 -14.93 -11.49 21.30
N TRP A 32 -15.34 -10.31 21.79
CA TRP A 32 -16.26 -9.43 21.04
C TRP A 32 -15.69 -8.95 19.72
N ILE A 33 -14.39 -8.58 19.71
CA ILE A 33 -13.70 -8.11 18.49
C ILE A 33 -13.49 -9.26 17.52
N VAL A 34 -12.90 -10.36 17.99
CA VAL A 34 -12.52 -11.49 17.12
C VAL A 34 -13.75 -12.16 16.48
N THR A 35 -14.82 -12.35 17.24
CA THR A 35 -16.05 -12.96 16.69
C THR A 35 -16.70 -12.14 15.58
N ARG A 36 -16.52 -10.82 15.57
CA ARG A 36 -17.12 -9.89 14.57
C ARG A 36 -16.20 -9.55 13.41
N THR A 37 -14.90 -9.54 13.65
CA THR A 37 -13.92 -8.99 12.68
C THR A 37 -12.82 -9.98 12.31
N GLY A 38 -12.57 -10.98 13.13
CA GLY A 38 -11.40 -11.85 13.00
C GLY A 38 -10.07 -11.19 13.40
N ILE A 39 -10.10 -9.93 13.90
CA ILE A 39 -8.91 -9.14 14.20
C ILE A 39 -8.47 -9.39 15.64
N SER A 40 -7.25 -9.89 15.85
CA SER A 40 -6.63 -10.05 17.18
C SER A 40 -5.69 -8.89 17.53
N GLU A 41 -5.10 -8.23 16.53
CA GLU A 41 -4.15 -7.13 16.70
C GLU A 41 -4.15 -6.21 15.46
N ARG A 42 -3.62 -5.00 15.60
CA ARG A 42 -3.39 -4.05 14.51
C ARG A 42 -2.04 -3.38 14.66
N ARG A 43 -1.47 -2.96 13.53
CA ARG A 43 -0.19 -2.28 13.47
C ARG A 43 -0.40 -0.78 13.45
N ILE A 44 0.33 -0.05 14.29
CA ILE A 44 0.18 1.40 14.44
C ILE A 44 1.52 2.09 14.27
N GLN A 45 1.56 3.10 13.42
CA GLN A 45 2.72 3.96 13.19
C GLN A 45 2.81 5.01 14.31
N LYS A 46 3.63 4.76 15.32
CA LYS A 46 3.80 5.67 16.47
C LYS A 46 4.62 6.91 16.14
N SER A 47 5.55 6.81 15.21
CA SER A 47 6.41 7.91 14.75
C SER A 47 6.56 7.87 13.24
N GLY A 48 6.68 9.03 12.61
CA GLY A 48 6.72 9.17 11.16
C GLY A 48 5.32 9.26 10.53
N ASP A 49 5.33 9.54 9.26
CA ASP A 49 4.19 9.95 8.47
C ASP A 49 3.72 8.85 7.49
N VAL A 50 2.63 9.10 6.79
CA VAL A 50 2.14 8.23 5.69
C VAL A 50 3.21 8.09 4.60
N ALA A 51 3.86 9.20 4.28
CA ALA A 51 4.92 9.22 3.27
C ALA A 51 6.16 8.40 3.69
N ASP A 52 6.49 8.34 4.98
CA ASP A 52 7.61 7.51 5.46
C ASP A 52 7.34 6.02 5.24
N MET A 53 6.13 5.56 5.55
CA MET A 53 5.71 4.18 5.29
C MET A 53 5.74 3.90 3.78
N ALA A 54 5.22 4.83 2.98
CA ALA A 54 5.18 4.74 1.53
C ALA A 54 6.58 4.62 0.92
N VAL A 55 7.53 5.45 1.34
CA VAL A 55 8.93 5.42 0.89
C VAL A 55 9.57 4.06 1.21
N ASN A 56 9.40 3.56 2.43
CA ASN A 56 9.95 2.26 2.82
C ASN A 56 9.38 1.11 2.00
N ALA A 57 8.07 1.11 1.69
CA ALA A 57 7.46 0.12 0.82
C ALA A 57 7.97 0.25 -0.63
N ALA A 58 8.10 1.49 -1.14
CA ALA A 58 8.59 1.79 -2.47
C ALA A 58 10.02 1.29 -2.69
N LEU A 59 10.94 1.58 -1.76
CA LEU A 59 12.33 1.13 -1.83
C LEU A 59 12.44 -0.39 -1.89
N LYS A 60 11.63 -1.11 -1.10
CA LYS A 60 11.58 -2.58 -1.16
C LYS A 60 11.02 -3.10 -2.48
N ALA A 61 10.04 -2.42 -3.06
CA ALA A 61 9.49 -2.79 -4.37
C ALA A 61 10.52 -2.61 -5.49
N LEU A 62 11.29 -1.51 -5.46
CA LEU A 62 12.38 -1.24 -6.40
C LEU A 62 13.51 -2.27 -6.29
N ASP A 63 13.93 -2.58 -5.06
CA ASP A 63 14.93 -3.61 -4.77
C ASP A 63 14.46 -5.00 -5.26
N ASN A 64 13.23 -5.38 -4.96
CA ASN A 64 12.64 -6.64 -5.39
C ASN A 64 12.50 -6.73 -6.93
N ALA A 65 12.23 -5.60 -7.60
CA ALA A 65 12.20 -5.51 -9.06
C ALA A 65 13.61 -5.53 -9.70
N GLY A 66 14.66 -5.26 -8.93
CA GLY A 66 16.04 -5.15 -9.42
C GLY A 66 16.25 -3.95 -10.34
N ILE A 67 15.54 -2.84 -10.14
CA ILE A 67 15.65 -1.65 -10.98
C ILE A 67 16.08 -0.42 -10.17
N ASN A 68 16.71 0.54 -10.88
CA ASN A 68 17.05 1.82 -10.27
C ASN A 68 15.83 2.73 -10.20
N SER A 69 15.74 3.54 -9.16
CA SER A 69 14.65 4.52 -9.00
C SER A 69 14.56 5.53 -10.14
N GLU A 70 15.71 5.91 -10.75
CA GLU A 70 15.78 6.81 -11.89
C GLU A 70 15.13 6.26 -13.17
N ASP A 71 14.90 4.94 -13.24
CA ASP A 71 14.22 4.27 -14.36
C ASP A 71 12.69 4.37 -14.28
N ILE A 72 12.13 4.88 -13.18
CA ILE A 72 10.69 5.06 -13.00
C ILE A 72 10.23 6.30 -13.78
N ASP A 73 9.23 6.11 -14.64
CA ASP A 73 8.63 7.18 -15.45
C ASP A 73 7.45 7.85 -14.75
N LEU A 74 6.74 7.10 -13.87
CA LEU A 74 5.52 7.57 -13.21
C LEU A 74 5.42 6.98 -11.80
N ILE A 75 5.06 7.83 -10.83
CA ILE A 75 4.66 7.42 -9.48
C ILE A 75 3.19 7.74 -9.28
N ILE A 76 2.41 6.74 -8.89
CA ILE A 76 1.01 6.89 -8.47
C ILE A 76 0.94 6.51 -6.98
N ALA A 77 0.65 7.48 -6.13
CA ALA A 77 0.39 7.22 -4.72
C ALA A 77 -1.13 7.16 -4.47
N ALA A 78 -1.59 6.14 -3.77
CA ALA A 78 -2.98 6.02 -3.35
C ALA A 78 -3.05 6.13 -1.83
N THR A 79 -3.70 7.18 -1.34
CA THR A 79 -3.91 7.42 0.08
C THR A 79 -5.16 8.28 0.33
N SER A 80 -5.87 7.99 1.41
CA SER A 80 -6.98 8.80 1.94
C SER A 80 -6.58 9.55 3.21
N THR A 81 -5.34 9.32 3.69
CA THR A 81 -4.79 9.92 4.91
C THR A 81 -3.47 10.66 4.61
N PRO A 82 -3.40 11.53 3.58
CA PRO A 82 -2.16 12.19 3.23
C PRO A 82 -1.67 13.10 4.37
N ASP A 83 -0.36 13.19 4.55
CA ASP A 83 0.23 14.05 5.58
C ASP A 83 0.01 15.54 5.26
N TYR A 84 0.02 15.88 3.97
CA TYR A 84 -0.15 17.24 3.44
C TYR A 84 -1.04 17.24 2.20
N LEU A 85 -1.73 18.35 1.98
CA LEU A 85 -2.38 18.62 0.69
C LEU A 85 -1.35 18.98 -0.39
N PHE A 86 -0.23 19.60 0.01
CA PHE A 86 0.90 19.96 -0.83
C PHE A 86 2.17 20.11 0.03
N PRO A 87 3.33 19.50 -0.38
CA PRO A 87 3.45 18.58 -1.52
C PRO A 87 2.64 17.31 -1.32
N ASN A 88 2.18 16.73 -2.43
CA ASN A 88 1.44 15.46 -2.39
C ASN A 88 2.35 14.27 -2.04
N CYS A 89 1.76 13.14 -1.65
CA CYS A 89 2.48 11.95 -1.17
C CYS A 89 3.45 11.41 -2.24
N SER A 90 3.02 11.33 -3.50
CA SER A 90 3.87 10.84 -4.61
C SER A 90 5.11 11.70 -4.84
N SER A 91 5.02 13.03 -4.67
CA SER A 91 6.19 13.91 -4.76
C SER A 91 7.18 13.71 -3.61
N ILE A 92 6.69 13.41 -2.41
CA ILE A 92 7.55 13.07 -1.26
C ILE A 92 8.24 11.74 -1.52
N ILE A 93 7.52 10.74 -2.05
CA ILE A 93 8.08 9.43 -2.45
C ILE A 93 9.16 9.65 -3.51
N GLN A 94 8.89 10.42 -4.57
CA GLN A 94 9.84 10.74 -5.63
C GLN A 94 11.15 11.27 -5.07
N LYS A 95 11.07 12.30 -4.22
CA LYS A 95 12.23 12.92 -3.59
C LYS A 95 13.06 11.93 -2.78
N ASN A 96 12.39 11.12 -1.94
CA ASN A 96 13.07 10.26 -0.98
C ASN A 96 13.56 8.93 -1.58
N THR A 97 12.97 8.49 -2.70
CA THR A 97 13.46 7.31 -3.45
C THR A 97 14.51 7.67 -4.49
N GLY A 98 14.64 8.95 -4.85
CA GLY A 98 15.53 9.38 -5.93
C GLY A 98 14.98 9.14 -7.34
N ALA A 99 13.68 8.93 -7.51
CA ALA A 99 13.01 8.72 -8.80
C ALA A 99 12.83 10.06 -9.56
N ILE A 100 13.93 10.77 -9.79
CA ILE A 100 13.96 12.16 -10.26
C ILE A 100 13.31 12.37 -11.63
N ASN A 101 13.21 11.33 -12.45
CA ASN A 101 12.64 11.39 -13.79
C ASN A 101 11.12 11.14 -13.80
N ALA A 102 10.54 10.71 -12.70
CA ALA A 102 9.14 10.30 -12.64
C ALA A 102 8.19 11.50 -12.65
N VAL A 103 7.10 11.40 -13.37
CA VAL A 103 5.89 12.22 -13.14
C VAL A 103 5.16 11.70 -11.91
N CYS A 104 4.50 12.57 -11.15
CA CYS A 104 3.88 12.19 -9.88
C CYS A 104 2.44 12.70 -9.76
N PHE A 105 1.53 11.85 -9.28
CA PHE A 105 0.21 12.27 -8.82
C PHE A 105 -0.37 11.29 -7.79
N ASP A 106 -1.32 11.80 -7.00
CA ASP A 106 -2.01 11.02 -5.98
C ASP A 106 -3.44 10.65 -6.41
N ILE A 107 -3.92 9.51 -5.91
CA ILE A 107 -5.31 9.05 -6.03
C ILE A 107 -5.90 8.94 -4.62
N SER A 108 -7.08 9.52 -4.41
CA SER A 108 -7.89 9.31 -3.21
C SER A 108 -9.10 8.44 -3.57
N ALA A 109 -9.03 7.14 -3.25
CA ALA A 109 -10.07 6.16 -3.57
C ALA A 109 -10.23 5.08 -2.48
N ALA A 110 -9.74 5.35 -1.27
CA ALA A 110 -9.82 4.46 -0.11
C ALA A 110 -9.46 2.99 -0.47
N CYS A 111 -10.26 2.03 -0.04
CA CYS A 111 -10.01 0.59 -0.25
C CYS A 111 -9.87 0.18 -1.73
N SER A 112 -10.35 0.98 -2.68
CA SER A 112 -10.19 0.73 -4.12
C SER A 112 -8.93 1.38 -4.71
N GLY A 113 -8.14 2.12 -3.91
CA GLY A 113 -7.00 2.91 -4.37
C GLY A 113 -5.99 2.12 -5.18
N PHE A 114 -5.62 0.93 -4.72
CA PHE A 114 -4.69 0.05 -5.46
C PHE A 114 -5.24 -0.35 -6.84
N ILE A 115 -6.50 -0.77 -6.91
CA ILE A 115 -7.13 -1.21 -8.18
C ILE A 115 -7.23 -0.04 -9.15
N MET A 116 -7.58 1.16 -8.66
CA MET A 116 -7.64 2.37 -9.49
C MET A 116 -6.26 2.77 -10.00
N ALA A 117 -5.23 2.76 -9.12
CA ALA A 117 -3.85 3.04 -9.50
C ALA A 117 -3.31 2.03 -10.52
N LEU A 118 -3.58 0.74 -10.31
CA LEU A 118 -3.17 -0.32 -11.25
C LEU A 118 -3.88 -0.18 -12.61
N SER A 119 -5.15 0.16 -12.61
CA SER A 119 -5.92 0.41 -13.84
C SER A 119 -5.37 1.61 -14.62
N ALA A 120 -5.01 2.69 -13.90
CA ALA A 120 -4.38 3.87 -14.51
C ALA A 120 -2.99 3.54 -15.08
N ALA A 121 -2.15 2.86 -14.30
CA ALA A 121 -0.82 2.43 -14.74
C ALA A 121 -0.90 1.55 -16.00
N LYS A 122 -1.82 0.56 -15.99
CA LYS A 122 -2.08 -0.30 -17.15
C LYS A 122 -2.46 0.52 -18.38
N ALA A 123 -3.40 1.46 -18.24
CA ALA A 123 -3.85 2.30 -19.35
C ALA A 123 -2.70 3.16 -19.93
N TYR A 124 -1.87 3.76 -19.08
CA TYR A 124 -0.72 4.55 -19.52
C TYR A 124 0.35 3.71 -20.22
N ILE A 125 0.65 2.52 -19.70
CA ILE A 125 1.60 1.58 -20.31
C ILE A 125 1.09 1.09 -21.67
N GLU A 126 -0.16 0.67 -21.76
CA GLU A 126 -0.76 0.17 -23.00
C GLU A 126 -0.90 1.26 -24.06
N ALA A 127 -1.10 2.52 -23.64
CA ALA A 127 -1.07 3.69 -24.51
C ALA A 127 0.35 4.10 -24.96
N GLY A 128 1.40 3.45 -24.41
CA GLY A 128 2.81 3.76 -24.73
C GLY A 128 3.32 5.06 -24.12
N MET A 129 2.61 5.63 -23.12
CA MET A 129 3.01 6.89 -22.47
C MET A 129 4.15 6.70 -21.49
N TYR A 130 4.12 5.62 -20.72
CA TYR A 130 5.13 5.24 -19.72
C TYR A 130 5.51 3.78 -19.86
N LYS A 131 6.73 3.42 -19.42
CA LYS A 131 7.24 2.05 -19.47
C LYS A 131 7.32 1.42 -18.08
N LYS A 132 7.69 2.20 -17.07
CA LYS A 132 7.83 1.74 -15.68
C LYS A 132 7.07 2.65 -14.74
N VAL A 133 6.13 2.08 -14.02
CA VAL A 133 5.25 2.79 -13.09
C VAL A 133 5.42 2.22 -11.69
N LEU A 134 5.71 3.08 -10.72
CA LEU A 134 5.71 2.75 -9.30
C LEU A 134 4.34 3.10 -8.72
N ILE A 135 3.64 2.10 -8.21
CA ILE A 135 2.38 2.28 -7.47
C ILE A 135 2.69 2.10 -5.99
N VAL A 136 2.24 3.05 -5.17
CA VAL A 136 2.38 2.99 -3.71
C VAL A 136 1.05 3.30 -3.05
N CYS A 137 0.62 2.41 -2.15
CA CYS A 137 -0.56 2.62 -1.33
C CYS A 137 -0.12 2.72 0.13
N SER A 138 -0.52 3.76 0.84
CA SER A 138 -0.12 3.96 2.23
C SER A 138 -1.25 4.64 3.00
N GLU A 139 -1.56 4.09 4.18
CA GLU A 139 -2.60 4.64 5.05
C GLU A 139 -2.15 4.66 6.51
N LYS A 140 -2.38 5.79 7.18
CA LYS A 140 -2.24 5.95 8.62
C LYS A 140 -3.62 6.20 9.24
N MET A 141 -4.43 5.15 9.24
CA MET A 141 -5.80 5.21 9.73
C MET A 141 -5.85 5.55 11.22
N SER A 142 -4.79 5.19 11.97
CA SER A 142 -4.68 5.54 13.40
C SER A 142 -4.73 7.04 13.67
N GLY A 143 -4.33 7.87 12.70
CA GLY A 143 -4.31 9.32 12.81
C GLY A 143 -5.69 9.97 12.72
N ILE A 144 -6.67 9.30 12.12
CA ILE A 144 -8.04 9.80 11.92
C ILE A 144 -9.09 8.98 12.68
N THR A 145 -8.69 7.88 13.32
CA THR A 145 -9.58 7.01 14.10
C THR A 145 -10.00 7.70 15.41
N ASP A 146 -11.30 7.76 15.67
CA ASP A 146 -11.78 8.10 17.00
C ASP A 146 -11.63 6.89 17.93
N TRP A 147 -10.61 6.94 18.81
CA TRP A 147 -10.29 5.87 19.75
C TRP A 147 -11.33 5.67 20.86
N LYS A 148 -12.37 6.52 20.92
CA LYS A 148 -13.51 6.38 21.84
C LYS A 148 -14.73 5.72 21.17
N ASP A 149 -14.73 5.64 19.84
CA ASP A 149 -15.77 4.95 19.09
C ASP A 149 -15.45 3.46 18.92
N ARG A 150 -16.06 2.62 19.76
CA ARG A 150 -15.89 1.15 19.71
C ARG A 150 -16.22 0.54 18.33
N SER A 151 -17.11 1.16 17.56
CA SER A 151 -17.57 0.60 16.30
C SER A 151 -16.51 0.69 15.19
N THR A 152 -15.60 1.65 15.28
CA THR A 152 -14.57 1.92 14.26
C THR A 152 -13.14 1.68 14.73
N CYS A 153 -12.79 1.99 15.99
CA CYS A 153 -11.41 1.88 16.47
C CYS A 153 -10.85 0.45 16.48
N ILE A 154 -11.74 -0.56 16.47
CA ILE A 154 -11.35 -1.97 16.42
C ILE A 154 -10.91 -2.45 15.03
N LEU A 155 -11.19 -1.69 13.95
CA LEU A 155 -11.09 -2.15 12.57
C LEU A 155 -9.78 -1.77 11.89
N PHE A 156 -9.23 -0.59 12.21
CA PHE A 156 -8.20 0.03 11.40
C PHE A 156 -6.80 -0.06 12.00
N GLY A 157 -5.81 -0.10 11.13
CA GLY A 157 -4.40 -0.01 11.42
C GLY A 157 -3.67 0.74 10.32
N ASP A 158 -2.34 0.78 10.40
CA ASP A 158 -1.47 1.52 9.51
C ASP A 158 -0.59 0.57 8.70
N GLY A 159 -0.19 1.00 7.52
CA GLY A 159 0.72 0.24 6.67
C GLY A 159 0.84 0.79 5.27
N ALA A 160 1.82 0.27 4.54
CA ALA A 160 2.03 0.60 3.15
C ALA A 160 2.39 -0.63 2.31
N GLY A 161 1.96 -0.60 1.05
CA GLY A 161 2.33 -1.57 0.03
C GLY A 161 2.72 -0.86 -1.26
N ALA A 162 3.64 -1.44 -2.02
CA ALA A 162 4.07 -0.89 -3.30
C ALA A 162 4.28 -1.99 -4.33
N CYS A 163 4.15 -1.65 -5.59
CA CYS A 163 4.59 -2.50 -6.69
C CYS A 163 5.16 -1.68 -7.84
N VAL A 164 6.09 -2.30 -8.56
CA VAL A 164 6.60 -1.79 -9.84
C VAL A 164 5.87 -2.52 -10.96
N VAL A 165 5.32 -1.75 -11.88
CA VAL A 165 4.63 -2.24 -13.08
C VAL A 165 5.44 -1.83 -14.30
N GLU A 166 5.77 -2.79 -15.16
CA GLU A 166 6.57 -2.57 -16.36
C GLU A 166 5.81 -2.98 -17.64
N SER A 167 6.14 -2.31 -18.74
CA SER A 167 5.66 -2.71 -20.07
C SER A 167 6.32 -4.02 -20.50
N SER A 168 5.52 -5.01 -20.89
CA SER A 168 6.00 -6.29 -21.41
C SER A 168 5.36 -6.63 -22.75
N GLU A 169 6.12 -7.26 -23.63
CA GLU A 169 5.58 -7.86 -24.86
C GLU A 169 5.13 -9.30 -24.63
N GLN A 170 5.57 -9.92 -23.53
CA GLN A 170 5.20 -11.29 -23.20
C GLN A 170 3.77 -11.36 -22.66
N GLU A 171 3.06 -12.39 -23.08
CA GLU A 171 1.75 -12.74 -22.53
C GLU A 171 1.91 -13.43 -21.18
N LEU A 172 2.23 -12.65 -20.13
CA LEU A 172 2.20 -13.17 -18.77
C LEU A 172 0.73 -13.24 -18.34
N SER A 173 0.22 -14.44 -18.20
CA SER A 173 -1.12 -14.66 -17.66
C SER A 173 -1.14 -14.22 -16.20
N LEU A 174 -2.11 -13.35 -15.84
CA LEU A 174 -2.41 -12.99 -14.43
C LEU A 174 -2.67 -14.23 -13.55
N ILE A 175 -3.01 -15.36 -14.13
CA ILE A 175 -3.18 -16.66 -13.47
C ILE A 175 -1.91 -17.09 -12.74
N HIS A 176 -0.71 -16.78 -13.25
CA HIS A 176 0.54 -17.15 -12.59
C HIS A 176 0.86 -16.30 -11.36
N ILE A 177 0.22 -15.13 -11.20
CA ILE A 177 0.39 -14.23 -10.06
C ILE A 177 -0.71 -14.45 -9.01
N SER A 178 -1.88 -14.95 -9.43
CA SER A 178 -3.08 -15.00 -8.59
C SER A 178 -3.63 -16.40 -8.32
N GLU A 179 -2.95 -17.48 -8.73
CA GLU A 179 -3.38 -18.82 -8.28
C GLU A 179 -3.14 -18.93 -6.77
N PRO A 180 -4.22 -18.99 -5.95
CA PRO A 180 -4.05 -19.39 -4.59
C PRO A 180 -3.48 -20.81 -4.62
N THR A 181 -2.32 -21.02 -4.01
CA THR A 181 -1.78 -22.36 -3.76
C THR A 181 -2.92 -23.18 -3.17
N ARG A 182 -3.49 -24.09 -3.95
CA ARG A 182 -4.47 -25.04 -3.44
C ARG A 182 -3.78 -25.81 -2.33
N ARG A 183 -4.14 -25.53 -1.07
CA ARG A 183 -3.82 -26.46 0.00
C ARG A 183 -4.41 -27.79 -0.39
N THR A 184 -3.55 -28.75 -0.71
CA THR A 184 -3.95 -30.16 -0.79
C THR A 184 -4.62 -30.50 0.54
N PRO A 185 -5.83 -31.08 0.53
CA PRO A 185 -6.42 -31.58 1.76
C PRO A 185 -5.46 -32.59 2.37
N ILE A 186 -5.06 -32.35 3.61
CA ILE A 186 -4.33 -33.34 4.38
C ILE A 186 -5.35 -34.44 4.66
N SER A 187 -5.12 -35.60 4.04
CA SER A 187 -5.85 -36.86 4.31
C SER A 187 -5.54 -37.36 5.71
#